data_c2685a5de6e5b2376e01bf887210ac80
#
_entry.id   c2685a5de6e5b2376e01bf887210ac80
#
_cell.length_a   1.000
_cell.length_b   1.000
_cell.length_c   1.000
_cell.angle_alpha   90.00
_cell.angle_beta   90.00
_cell.angle_gamma   90.00
#
_symmetry.space_group_name_H-M   'P 1'
#
loop_
_entity.id
_entity.type
_entity.pdbx_description
1 polymer ?
#
loop_
_entity_poly.entity_id
_entity_poly.type
_entity_poly.pdbx_seq_one_letter_code
_entity_poly.pdbx_strand_id
1 'polypeptide(L)'
;MTIKIKKLLHIGVRVDPDENSINEANAFYSDLLGLQIDTQRPEITGIPGFWVNISDGDRTQQVHVMGATGASPVSRSKTEDPTRMHIAFAVESIDAARSLLAKKRVEYWEHGGLVGQASLQIFFEDPCGNMIELQED
;
A
#
# COMPACT_ATOMS: atom_id res chain seq x y z
N MET A 1 20.97 13.30 -8.35
CA MET A 1 19.68 12.88 -8.92
C MET A 1 18.82 12.27 -7.83
N THR A 2 17.54 12.50 -7.89
CA THR A 2 16.56 12.00 -6.92
C THR A 2 15.38 11.35 -7.64
N ILE A 3 14.66 10.49 -6.93
CA ILE A 3 13.35 10.03 -7.38
C ILE A 3 12.39 11.22 -7.27
N LYS A 4 11.64 11.49 -8.33
CA LYS A 4 10.68 12.59 -8.34
C LYS A 4 9.35 12.15 -7.73
N ILE A 5 9.20 12.42 -6.45
CA ILE A 5 7.95 12.19 -5.72
C ILE A 5 6.95 13.28 -6.10
N LYS A 6 5.75 12.89 -6.48
CA LYS A 6 4.69 13.82 -6.85
C LYS A 6 3.70 14.05 -5.71
N LYS A 7 3.34 13.01 -4.98
CA LYS A 7 2.38 13.11 -3.88
C LYS A 7 2.41 11.86 -3.01
N LEU A 8 1.87 11.97 -1.82
CA LEU A 8 1.57 10.84 -0.96
C LEU A 8 0.26 10.19 -1.44
N LEU A 9 0.27 8.89 -1.66
CA LEU A 9 -0.93 8.16 -2.10
C LEU A 9 -1.69 7.56 -0.93
N HIS A 10 -1.01 6.74 -0.13
CA HIS A 10 -1.65 6.09 1.00
C HIS A 10 -0.65 5.65 2.06
N ILE A 11 -1.20 5.33 3.20
CA ILE A 11 -0.51 4.60 4.27
C ILE A 11 -1.22 3.26 4.41
N GLY A 12 -0.46 2.17 4.37
CA GLY A 12 -0.98 0.84 4.59
C GLY A 12 -0.80 0.42 6.05
N VAL A 13 -1.88 -0.04 6.69
CA VAL A 13 -1.84 -0.55 8.06
C VAL A 13 -2.41 -1.96 8.10
N ARG A 14 -1.92 -2.77 9.02
CA ARG A 14 -2.40 -4.14 9.21
C ARG A 14 -3.37 -4.26 10.38
N VAL A 15 -4.38 -5.09 10.17
CA VAL A 15 -5.27 -5.57 11.24
C VAL A 15 -5.39 -7.08 11.09
N ASP A 16 -5.86 -7.78 12.10
CA ASP A 16 -6.11 -9.21 12.00
C ASP A 16 -7.18 -9.50 10.94
N PRO A 17 -7.04 -10.59 10.17
CA PRO A 17 -7.89 -10.81 9.00
C PRO A 17 -9.28 -11.39 9.30
N ASP A 18 -9.58 -11.71 10.56
CA ASP A 18 -10.89 -12.23 10.92
C ASP A 18 -11.97 -11.16 10.77
N GLU A 19 -13.20 -11.59 10.54
CA GLU A 19 -14.33 -10.70 10.29
C GLU A 19 -14.57 -9.70 11.44
N ASN A 20 -14.43 -10.16 12.68
CA ASN A 20 -14.61 -9.30 13.83
C ASN A 20 -13.58 -8.17 13.89
N SER A 21 -12.31 -8.48 13.66
CA SER A 21 -11.23 -7.47 13.64
C SER A 21 -11.40 -6.48 12.50
N ILE A 22 -11.82 -6.94 11.33
CA ILE A 22 -12.12 -6.05 10.19
C ILE A 22 -13.29 -5.12 10.54
N ASN A 23 -14.34 -5.64 11.15
CA ASN A 23 -15.51 -4.84 11.55
C ASN A 23 -15.15 -3.80 12.63
N GLU A 24 -14.32 -4.17 13.60
CA GLU A 24 -13.83 -3.25 14.62
C GLU A 24 -12.96 -2.15 14.00
N ALA A 25 -12.10 -2.49 13.07
CA ALA A 25 -11.29 -1.50 12.35
C ALA A 25 -12.19 -0.56 11.53
N ASN A 26 -13.21 -1.09 10.88
CA ASN A 26 -14.16 -0.26 10.13
C ASN A 26 -14.88 0.74 11.06
N ALA A 27 -15.36 0.29 12.19
CA ALA A 27 -15.98 1.17 13.19
C ALA A 27 -15.01 2.25 13.66
N PHE A 28 -13.74 1.92 13.83
CA PHE A 28 -12.73 2.88 14.24
C PHE A 28 -12.47 3.94 13.16
N TYR A 29 -12.15 3.52 11.93
CA TYR A 29 -11.79 4.47 10.88
C TYR A 29 -12.99 5.21 10.29
N SER A 30 -14.12 4.55 10.14
CA SER A 30 -15.33 5.15 9.56
C SER A 30 -16.21 5.86 10.58
N ASP A 31 -16.58 5.18 11.67
CA ASP A 31 -17.54 5.74 12.61
C ASP A 31 -16.88 6.72 13.58
N LEU A 32 -15.73 6.35 14.14
CA LEU A 32 -15.03 7.22 15.10
C LEU A 32 -14.29 8.36 14.41
N LEU A 33 -13.48 8.05 13.40
CA LEU A 33 -12.68 9.07 12.70
C LEU A 33 -13.44 9.76 11.58
N GLY A 34 -14.60 9.23 11.17
CA GLY A 34 -15.43 9.83 10.13
C GLY A 34 -14.87 9.73 8.72
N LEU A 35 -13.93 8.80 8.47
CA LEU A 35 -13.36 8.64 7.16
C LEU A 35 -14.31 7.86 6.24
N GLN A 36 -14.40 8.31 4.98
CA GLN A 36 -15.29 7.72 4.00
C GLN A 36 -14.74 6.42 3.44
N ILE A 37 -15.52 5.35 3.49
CA ILE A 37 -15.16 4.08 2.82
C ILE A 37 -15.11 4.30 1.31
N ASP A 38 -14.02 3.86 0.68
CA ASP A 38 -13.89 3.81 -0.77
C ASP A 38 -14.60 2.55 -1.29
N THR A 39 -15.72 2.76 -1.97
CA THR A 39 -16.51 1.66 -2.53
C THR A 39 -15.90 1.07 -3.79
N GLN A 40 -14.83 1.66 -4.32
CA GLN A 40 -14.16 1.22 -5.54
C GLN A 40 -12.87 0.43 -5.27
N ARG A 41 -12.64 0.03 -4.02
CA ARG A 41 -11.52 -0.87 -3.72
C ARG A 41 -11.68 -2.14 -4.54
N PRO A 42 -10.68 -2.55 -5.35
CA PRO A 42 -10.76 -3.83 -6.05
C PRO A 42 -10.74 -4.98 -5.04
N GLU A 43 -11.30 -6.11 -5.43
CA GLU A 43 -11.15 -7.32 -4.64
C GLU A 43 -9.69 -7.78 -4.69
N ILE A 44 -9.11 -7.99 -3.52
CA ILE A 44 -7.75 -8.51 -3.38
C ILE A 44 -7.87 -9.89 -2.75
N THR A 45 -7.69 -10.92 -3.56
CA THR A 45 -7.89 -12.30 -3.14
C THR A 45 -7.05 -12.66 -1.91
N GLY A 46 -7.70 -13.13 -0.87
CA GLY A 46 -7.04 -13.56 0.37
C GLY A 46 -6.63 -12.44 1.31
N ILE A 47 -6.87 -11.19 0.95
CA ILE A 47 -6.57 -10.03 1.79
C ILE A 47 -7.85 -9.25 2.03
N PRO A 48 -8.60 -9.57 3.11
CA PRO A 48 -9.77 -8.77 3.48
C PRO A 48 -9.34 -7.40 3.96
N GLY A 49 -10.26 -6.47 3.96
CA GLY A 49 -9.99 -5.13 4.44
C GLY A 49 -10.81 -4.09 3.69
N PHE A 50 -10.39 -2.85 3.82
CA PHE A 50 -11.08 -1.73 3.19
C PHE A 50 -10.12 -0.55 3.03
N TRP A 51 -10.49 0.36 2.17
CA TRP A 51 -9.78 1.62 1.95
C TRP A 51 -10.67 2.77 2.41
N VAL A 52 -10.08 3.78 3.05
CA VAL A 52 -10.80 5.00 3.45
C VAL A 52 -10.14 6.21 2.82
N ASN A 53 -10.99 7.12 2.34
CA ASN A 53 -10.56 8.40 1.81
C ASN A 53 -10.28 9.39 2.95
N ILE A 54 -9.20 10.14 2.84
CA ILE A 54 -8.90 11.21 3.81
C ILE A 54 -9.90 12.36 3.63
N SER A 55 -10.22 12.71 2.40
CA SER A 55 -11.25 13.71 2.08
C SER A 55 -12.39 13.05 1.34
N ASP A 56 -13.63 13.37 1.71
CA ASP A 56 -14.82 12.79 1.11
C ASP A 56 -14.84 12.98 -0.41
N GLY A 57 -15.07 11.88 -1.13
CA GLY A 57 -15.12 11.87 -2.58
C GLY A 57 -13.75 11.93 -3.27
N ASP A 58 -12.68 12.05 -2.52
CA ASP A 58 -11.32 12.14 -3.06
C ASP A 58 -10.54 10.86 -2.76
N ARG A 59 -10.29 10.07 -3.80
CA ARG A 59 -9.55 8.81 -3.72
C ARG A 59 -8.03 8.97 -3.85
N THR A 60 -7.53 10.19 -3.93
CA THR A 60 -6.11 10.44 -4.20
C THR A 60 -5.22 10.28 -2.97
N GLN A 61 -5.80 10.37 -1.77
CA GLN A 61 -5.08 10.07 -0.52
C GLN A 61 -5.96 9.18 0.36
N GLN A 62 -5.39 8.06 0.79
CA GLN A 62 -6.16 7.05 1.50
C GLN A 62 -5.36 6.42 2.65
N VAL A 63 -6.08 5.76 3.55
CA VAL A 63 -5.52 4.72 4.41
C VAL A 63 -6.02 3.37 3.88
N HIS A 64 -5.11 2.45 3.64
CA HIS A 64 -5.44 1.08 3.26
C HIS A 64 -5.35 0.19 4.48
N VAL A 65 -6.49 -0.35 4.92
CA VAL A 65 -6.56 -1.28 6.04
C VAL A 65 -6.55 -2.70 5.49
N MET A 66 -5.48 -3.42 5.80
CA MET A 66 -5.20 -4.73 5.22
C MET A 66 -5.32 -5.81 6.29
N GLY A 67 -6.18 -6.79 6.05
CA GLY A 67 -6.33 -7.95 6.95
C GLY A 67 -5.27 -8.99 6.67
N ALA A 68 -4.25 -9.08 7.50
CA ALA A 68 -3.20 -10.08 7.39
C ALA A 68 -2.47 -10.27 8.71
N THR A 69 -2.12 -11.51 9.01
CA THR A 69 -1.28 -11.89 10.16
C THR A 69 -0.13 -12.75 9.64
N GLY A 70 1.09 -12.45 10.05
CA GLY A 70 2.26 -13.16 9.54
C GLY A 70 2.42 -12.96 8.03
N ALA A 71 2.84 -14.00 7.30
CA ALA A 71 2.95 -13.96 5.86
C ALA A 71 1.57 -13.94 5.22
N SER A 72 1.33 -12.95 4.34
CA SER A 72 0.07 -12.88 3.60
C SER A 72 0.05 -13.89 2.44
N PRO A 73 -1.13 -14.16 1.83
CA PRO A 73 -1.22 -15.04 0.68
C PRO A 73 -0.41 -14.60 -0.54
N VAL A 74 -0.05 -13.31 -0.63
CA VAL A 74 0.75 -12.76 -1.73
C VAL A 74 2.21 -12.54 -1.36
N SER A 75 2.62 -12.97 -0.17
CA SER A 75 4.00 -12.90 0.30
C SER A 75 4.90 -13.82 -0.54
N ARG A 76 6.07 -13.33 -0.93
CA ARG A 76 7.12 -14.13 -1.57
C ARG A 76 8.23 -14.49 -0.58
N SER A 77 8.37 -13.71 0.48
CA SER A 77 9.30 -13.92 1.57
C SER A 77 8.85 -13.08 2.76
N LYS A 78 9.57 -13.19 3.87
CA LYS A 78 9.29 -12.37 5.05
C LYS A 78 9.39 -10.86 4.75
N THR A 79 10.28 -10.47 3.85
CA THR A 79 10.49 -9.08 3.44
C THR A 79 9.52 -8.66 2.33
N GLU A 80 9.34 -9.52 1.31
CA GLU A 80 8.56 -9.21 0.12
C GLU A 80 7.09 -9.55 0.31
N ASP A 81 6.45 -8.83 1.23
CA ASP A 81 5.03 -8.93 1.51
C ASP A 81 4.38 -7.54 1.40
N PRO A 82 3.54 -7.30 0.38
CA PRO A 82 2.93 -5.99 0.17
C PRO A 82 1.92 -5.60 1.25
N THR A 83 1.53 -6.53 2.12
CA THR A 83 0.63 -6.21 3.25
C THR A 83 1.37 -5.66 4.47
N ARG A 84 2.70 -5.61 4.45
CA ARG A 84 3.46 -4.94 5.51
C ARG A 84 3.04 -3.46 5.57
N MET A 85 3.08 -2.89 6.78
CA MET A 85 2.84 -1.45 6.94
C MET A 85 3.80 -0.65 6.07
N HIS A 86 3.29 0.34 5.35
CA HIS A 86 4.09 1.09 4.39
C HIS A 86 3.52 2.47 4.11
N ILE A 87 4.37 3.30 3.51
CA ILE A 87 4.00 4.60 2.94
C ILE A 87 4.11 4.47 1.43
N ALA A 88 3.08 4.87 0.70
CA ALA A 88 3.05 4.83 -0.76
C ALA A 88 3.11 6.23 -1.35
N PHE A 89 4.02 6.43 -2.29
CA PHE A 89 4.19 7.67 -3.02
C PHE A 89 3.92 7.48 -4.51
N ALA A 90 3.34 8.48 -5.14
CA ALA A 90 3.30 8.59 -6.59
C ALA A 90 4.60 9.19 -7.09
N VAL A 91 5.11 8.63 -8.18
CA VAL A 91 6.32 9.11 -8.85
C VAL A 91 6.03 9.47 -10.30
N GLU A 92 6.87 10.32 -10.87
CA GLU A 92 6.74 10.73 -12.27
C GLU A 92 7.03 9.58 -13.23
N SER A 93 8.01 8.73 -12.90
CA SER A 93 8.42 7.61 -13.75
C SER A 93 8.92 6.45 -12.91
N ILE A 94 8.28 5.30 -13.07
CA ILE A 94 8.72 4.05 -12.45
C ILE A 94 10.06 3.60 -13.03
N ASP A 95 10.28 3.76 -14.32
CA ASP A 95 11.54 3.38 -14.95
C ASP A 95 12.72 4.20 -14.43
N ALA A 96 12.51 5.50 -14.26
CA ALA A 96 13.53 6.36 -13.65
C ALA A 96 13.81 5.98 -12.21
N ALA A 97 12.77 5.63 -11.44
CA ALA A 97 12.92 5.16 -10.07
C ALA A 97 13.72 3.86 -10.00
N ARG A 98 13.40 2.86 -10.85
CA ARG A 98 14.17 1.61 -10.93
C ARG A 98 15.65 1.87 -11.20
N SER A 99 15.93 2.71 -12.20
CA SER A 99 17.32 3.01 -12.61
C SER A 99 18.08 3.65 -11.46
N LEU A 100 17.46 4.57 -10.74
CA LEU A 100 18.12 5.25 -9.63
C LEU A 100 18.33 4.32 -8.43
N LEU A 101 17.35 3.50 -8.09
CA LEU A 101 17.49 2.51 -7.02
C LEU A 101 18.65 1.55 -7.31
N ALA A 102 18.71 1.03 -8.54
CA ALA A 102 19.80 0.15 -8.97
C ALA A 102 21.16 0.86 -8.89
N LYS A 103 21.24 2.08 -9.39
CA LYS A 103 22.48 2.88 -9.36
C LYS A 103 22.95 3.14 -7.93
N LYS A 104 22.04 3.36 -7.00
CA LYS A 104 22.33 3.59 -5.59
C LYS A 104 22.50 2.31 -4.80
N ARG A 105 22.36 1.15 -5.44
CA ARG A 105 22.44 -0.19 -4.82
C ARG A 105 21.42 -0.38 -3.70
N VAL A 106 20.23 0.18 -3.87
CA VAL A 106 19.10 -0.06 -3.00
C VAL A 106 18.34 -1.27 -3.53
N GLU A 107 18.22 -2.31 -2.74
CA GLU A 107 17.44 -3.49 -3.11
C GLU A 107 15.97 -3.12 -3.16
N TYR A 108 15.27 -3.59 -4.19
CA TYR A 108 13.85 -3.38 -4.34
C TYR A 108 13.19 -4.61 -4.97
N TRP A 109 11.90 -4.71 -4.83
CA TRP A 109 11.10 -5.75 -5.49
C TRP A 109 9.82 -5.15 -6.07
N GLU A 110 9.13 -5.92 -6.90
CA GLU A 110 7.95 -5.42 -7.62
C GLU A 110 6.80 -6.40 -7.50
N HIS A 111 5.59 -5.84 -7.49
CA HIS A 111 4.35 -6.58 -7.67
C HIS A 111 3.58 -5.97 -8.84
N GLY A 112 3.12 -6.85 -9.77
CA GLY A 112 2.21 -6.47 -10.85
C GLY A 112 0.83 -7.08 -10.61
N GLY A 113 -0.22 -6.33 -10.96
CA GLY A 113 -1.59 -6.84 -10.93
C GLY A 113 -2.23 -6.99 -9.55
N LEU A 114 -1.60 -6.47 -8.49
CA LEU A 114 -2.07 -6.66 -7.11
C LEU A 114 -3.40 -5.93 -6.84
N VAL A 115 -3.52 -4.72 -7.31
CA VAL A 115 -4.71 -3.85 -7.11
C VAL A 115 -5.36 -3.48 -8.43
N GLY A 116 -5.31 -4.38 -9.40
CA GLY A 116 -5.82 -4.19 -10.75
C GLY A 116 -4.84 -4.74 -11.77
N GLN A 117 -5.34 -5.17 -12.92
CA GLN A 117 -4.56 -5.88 -13.93
C GLN A 117 -3.35 -5.08 -14.45
N ALA A 118 -3.48 -3.76 -14.54
CA ALA A 118 -2.43 -2.88 -15.03
C ALA A 118 -1.59 -2.25 -13.90
N SER A 119 -1.85 -2.62 -12.65
CA SER A 119 -1.11 -2.03 -11.52
C SER A 119 0.31 -2.57 -11.45
N LEU A 120 1.24 -1.71 -11.07
CA LEU A 120 2.62 -2.06 -10.79
C LEU A 120 3.10 -1.25 -9.60
N GLN A 121 3.59 -1.94 -8.59
CA GLN A 121 4.18 -1.32 -7.41
C GLN A 121 5.63 -1.73 -7.27
N ILE A 122 6.47 -0.77 -6.90
CA ILE A 122 7.85 -1.02 -6.47
C ILE A 122 7.92 -0.85 -4.97
N PHE A 123 8.59 -1.77 -4.30
CA PHE A 123 8.77 -1.76 -2.85
C PHE A 123 10.26 -1.79 -2.50
N PHE A 124 10.63 -1.06 -1.49
CA PHE A 124 11.96 -1.11 -0.90
C PHE A 124 11.90 -0.63 0.55
N GLU A 125 13.02 -0.71 1.25
CA GLU A 125 13.05 -0.34 2.66
C GLU A 125 13.95 0.88 2.88
N ASP A 126 13.58 1.70 3.87
CA ASP A 126 14.48 2.73 4.36
C ASP A 126 15.60 2.06 5.19
N PRO A 127 16.61 2.82 5.67
CA PRO A 127 17.71 2.22 6.43
C PRO A 127 17.32 1.49 7.71
N CYS A 128 16.11 1.73 8.23
CA CYS A 128 15.62 1.09 9.45
C CYS A 128 14.59 0.01 9.18
N GLY A 129 14.35 -0.35 7.91
CA GLY A 129 13.44 -1.43 7.54
C GLY A 129 11.98 -1.01 7.37
N ASN A 130 11.69 0.29 7.30
CA ASN A 130 10.34 0.75 7.00
C ASN A 130 10.08 0.63 5.50
N MET A 131 8.97 -0.01 5.14
CA MET A 131 8.67 -0.27 3.74
C MET A 131 8.10 0.95 3.04
N ILE A 132 8.61 1.23 1.85
CA ILE A 132 8.16 2.28 0.95
C ILE A 132 7.62 1.64 -0.32
N GLU A 133 6.51 2.16 -0.80
CA GLU A 133 5.91 1.75 -2.06
C GLU A 133 5.95 2.92 -3.05
N LEU A 134 6.23 2.64 -4.31
CA LEU A 134 6.15 3.63 -5.39
C LEU A 134 5.16 3.14 -6.45
N GLN A 135 4.36 4.06 -6.95
CA GLN A 135 3.48 3.86 -8.10
C GLN A 135 3.67 5.03 -9.07
N GLU A 136 3.53 4.77 -10.36
CA GLU A 136 3.54 5.83 -11.35
C GLU A 136 2.19 6.57 -11.34
N ASP A 137 2.23 7.88 -11.40
CA ASP A 137 1.03 8.70 -11.41
C ASP A 137 0.42 8.82 -12.82
#